data_f98a7468cfeb7061c9551595dd667459
#
_entry.id   f98a7468cfeb7061c9551595dd667459
#
_cell.length_a   1.000
_cell.length_b   1.000
_cell.length_c   1.000
_cell.angle_alpha   90.00
_cell.angle_beta   90.00
_cell.angle_gamma   90.00
#
_symmetry.space_group_name_H-M   'P 1'
#
loop_
_entity.id
_entity.type
_entity.pdbx_description
1 polymer ?
#
loop_
_entity_poly.entity_id
_entity_poly.type
_entity_poly.pdbx_seq_one_letter_code
_entity_poly.pdbx_strand_id
1 'polypeptide(L)'
;MRKLIKYAIVIVNIVFAALYLLALLAAVVPADRFVWLSFLGLIFPLLVIAQIGFVIFWICSRKWWFLLSLSLLIVSHSAVNQVFTLPHTKHTAAGQPTIKILTYNISLFGGQKHFDDIIALIKQTDADIVCLQEFGFYNNSQLSQDKILAQLDQHYPYR
;
A
#
# COMPACT_ATOMS: atom_id res chain seq x y z
N MET A 1 39.57 -16.24 8.01
CA MET A 1 38.27 -16.42 7.38
C MET A 1 37.07 -15.95 8.24
N ARG A 2 36.86 -16.45 9.47
CA ARG A 2 35.68 -16.06 10.31
C ARG A 2 35.56 -14.56 10.61
N LYS A 3 36.66 -13.82 10.80
CA LYS A 3 36.63 -12.37 11.04
C LYS A 3 36.21 -11.59 9.77
N LEU A 4 36.74 -12.00 8.59
CA LEU A 4 36.43 -11.38 7.30
C LEU A 4 34.93 -11.50 6.97
N ILE A 5 34.35 -12.69 7.13
CA ILE A 5 32.93 -12.96 6.92
C ILE A 5 32.07 -12.08 7.86
N LYS A 6 32.45 -11.96 9.12
CA LYS A 6 31.75 -11.10 10.08
C LYS A 6 31.73 -9.64 9.62
N TYR A 7 32.88 -9.08 9.22
CA TYR A 7 32.96 -7.72 8.73
C TYR A 7 32.13 -7.52 7.45
N ALA A 8 32.15 -8.48 6.53
CA ALA A 8 31.32 -8.43 5.33
C ALA A 8 29.83 -8.35 5.69
N ILE A 9 29.33 -9.16 6.64
CA ILE A 9 27.92 -9.13 7.07
C ILE A 9 27.59 -7.80 7.75
N VAL A 10 28.49 -7.23 8.56
CA VAL A 10 28.29 -5.90 9.17
C VAL A 10 28.16 -4.82 8.10
N ILE A 11 29.02 -4.83 7.09
CA ILE A 11 28.96 -3.88 5.98
C ILE A 11 27.63 -4.01 5.23
N VAL A 12 27.20 -5.23 4.94
CA VAL A 12 25.90 -5.49 4.29
C VAL A 12 24.75 -4.95 5.15
N ASN A 13 24.77 -5.18 6.46
CA ASN A 13 23.76 -4.64 7.36
C ASN A 13 23.74 -3.10 7.32
N ILE A 14 24.90 -2.44 7.36
CA ILE A 14 25.00 -0.97 7.27
C ILE A 14 24.44 -0.47 5.93
N VAL A 15 24.75 -1.12 4.82
CA VAL A 15 24.21 -0.78 3.49
C VAL A 15 22.69 -0.89 3.48
N PHE A 16 22.14 -2.00 4.00
CA PHE A 16 20.68 -2.17 4.09
C PHE A 16 20.04 -1.15 5.03
N ALA A 17 20.70 -0.77 6.12
CA ALA A 17 20.24 0.29 7.01
C ALA A 17 20.20 1.65 6.30
N ALA A 18 21.21 1.97 5.50
CA ALA A 18 21.23 3.20 4.69
C ALA A 18 20.11 3.20 3.63
N LEU A 19 19.93 2.10 2.90
CA LEU A 19 18.83 1.96 1.94
C LEU A 19 17.46 2.08 2.61
N TYR A 20 17.30 1.53 3.81
CA TYR A 20 16.10 1.63 4.62
C TYR A 20 15.78 3.08 4.98
N LEU A 21 16.76 3.86 5.44
CA LEU A 21 16.59 5.28 5.73
C LEU A 21 16.23 6.08 4.49
N LEU A 22 16.88 5.80 3.35
CA LEU A 22 16.54 6.43 2.08
C LEU A 22 15.11 6.10 1.63
N ALA A 23 14.66 4.85 1.82
CA ALA A 23 13.30 4.44 1.51
C ALA A 23 12.26 5.16 2.41
N LEU A 24 12.59 5.42 3.69
CA LEU A 24 11.73 6.22 4.56
C LEU A 24 11.61 7.67 4.09
N LEU A 25 12.68 8.25 3.53
CA LEU A 25 12.64 9.61 2.95
C LEU A 25 11.68 9.70 1.76
N ALA A 26 11.44 8.60 1.03
CA ALA A 26 10.48 8.56 -0.08
C ALA A 26 9.04 8.91 0.35
N ALA A 27 8.69 8.70 1.62
CA ALA A 27 7.38 9.07 2.15
C ALA A 27 7.21 10.59 2.36
N VAL A 28 8.30 11.35 2.39
CA VAL A 28 8.32 12.78 2.71
C VAL A 28 8.71 13.63 1.50
N VAL A 29 9.56 13.08 0.64
CA VAL A 29 10.07 13.78 -0.54
C VAL A 29 9.12 13.59 -1.72
N PRO A 30 8.60 14.68 -2.34
CA PRO A 30 7.72 14.57 -3.50
C PRO A 30 8.40 13.88 -4.68
N ALA A 31 7.64 13.02 -5.35
CA ALA A 31 8.13 12.19 -6.46
C ALA A 31 8.60 13.00 -7.69
N ASP A 32 8.03 14.19 -7.89
CA ASP A 32 8.41 15.11 -8.96
C ASP A 32 9.84 15.66 -8.81
N ARG A 33 10.35 15.73 -7.57
CA ARG A 33 11.72 16.16 -7.29
C ARG A 33 12.74 15.05 -7.38
N PHE A 34 12.39 13.83 -6.92
CA PHE A 34 13.31 12.71 -6.84
C PHE A 34 12.62 11.37 -7.17
N VAL A 35 12.38 11.12 -8.45
CA VAL A 35 11.74 9.89 -8.95
C VAL A 35 12.43 8.61 -8.44
N TRP A 36 13.76 8.58 -8.42
CA TRP A 36 14.52 7.41 -7.96
C TRP A 36 14.28 7.05 -6.50
N LEU A 37 14.02 8.06 -5.67
CA LEU A 37 13.70 7.85 -4.26
C LEU A 37 12.35 7.17 -4.10
N SER A 38 11.38 7.51 -4.95
CA SER A 38 10.05 6.88 -4.96
C SER A 38 10.14 5.40 -5.33
N PHE A 39 11.00 5.02 -6.29
CA PHE A 39 11.25 3.60 -6.57
C PHE A 39 11.86 2.86 -5.38
N LEU A 40 12.72 3.51 -4.61
CA LEU A 40 13.26 2.92 -3.39
C LEU A 40 12.16 2.71 -2.34
N GLY A 41 11.19 3.62 -2.26
CA GLY A 41 10.01 3.47 -1.41
C GLY A 41 9.17 2.22 -1.74
N LEU A 42 9.09 1.80 -3.01
CA LEU A 42 8.38 0.57 -3.40
C LEU A 42 8.99 -0.69 -2.81
N ILE A 43 10.30 -0.73 -2.61
CA ILE A 43 10.99 -1.88 -2.01
C ILE A 43 11.05 -1.81 -0.48
N PHE A 44 10.46 -0.78 0.14
CA PHE A 44 10.46 -0.61 1.60
C PHE A 44 9.95 -1.86 2.36
N PRO A 45 8.89 -2.58 1.94
CA PRO A 45 8.46 -3.80 2.61
C PRO A 45 9.55 -4.87 2.66
N LEU A 46 10.32 -5.02 1.57
CA LEU A 46 11.42 -5.98 1.51
C LEU A 46 12.58 -5.55 2.42
N LEU A 47 12.84 -4.25 2.53
CA LEU A 47 13.85 -3.72 3.44
C LEU A 47 13.45 -3.93 4.90
N VAL A 48 12.16 -3.83 5.25
CA VAL A 48 11.65 -4.17 6.59
C VAL A 48 11.93 -5.63 6.91
N ILE A 49 11.61 -6.55 6.00
CA ILE A 49 11.88 -7.98 6.18
C ILE A 49 13.38 -8.24 6.35
N ALA A 50 14.23 -7.59 5.57
CA ALA A 50 15.67 -7.69 5.69
C ALA A 50 16.17 -7.21 7.06
N GLN A 51 15.66 -6.06 7.57
CA GLN A 51 16.02 -5.57 8.90
C GLN A 51 15.61 -6.53 10.02
N ILE A 52 14.43 -7.14 9.92
CA ILE A 52 14.00 -8.18 10.85
C ILE A 52 14.96 -9.37 10.79
N GLY A 53 15.36 -9.80 9.59
CA GLY A 53 16.33 -10.84 9.39
C GLY A 53 17.69 -10.55 10.06
N PHE A 54 18.19 -9.30 9.93
CA PHE A 54 19.42 -8.88 10.62
C PHE A 54 19.27 -8.86 12.14
N VAL A 55 18.12 -8.43 12.68
CA VAL A 55 17.85 -8.51 14.13
C VAL A 55 17.97 -9.94 14.61
N ILE A 56 17.27 -10.88 13.98
CA ILE A 56 17.30 -12.31 14.33
C ILE A 56 18.72 -12.87 14.21
N PHE A 57 19.39 -12.61 13.10
CA PHE A 57 20.75 -13.11 12.85
C PHE A 57 21.74 -12.65 13.91
N TRP A 58 21.72 -11.37 14.29
CA TRP A 58 22.65 -10.83 15.27
C TRP A 58 22.33 -11.25 16.70
N ILE A 59 21.05 -11.44 17.07
CA ILE A 59 20.63 -12.01 18.34
C ILE A 59 21.16 -13.45 18.46
N CYS A 60 20.93 -14.29 17.43
CA CYS A 60 21.44 -15.66 17.39
C CYS A 60 22.98 -15.72 17.45
N SER A 61 23.64 -14.74 16.85
CA SER A 61 25.09 -14.59 16.87
C SER A 61 25.62 -13.98 18.19
N ARG A 62 24.74 -13.60 19.11
CA ARG A 62 25.07 -12.92 20.39
C ARG A 62 25.93 -11.67 20.20
N LYS A 63 25.56 -10.80 19.24
CA LYS A 63 26.28 -9.56 18.90
C LYS A 63 25.36 -8.36 18.98
N TRP A 64 25.84 -7.27 19.53
CA TRP A 64 25.10 -6.01 19.72
C TRP A 64 24.67 -5.31 18.42
N TRP A 65 25.12 -5.77 17.24
CA TRP A 65 24.76 -5.23 15.94
C TRP A 65 23.24 -5.31 15.64
N PHE A 66 22.48 -6.14 16.36
CA PHE A 66 21.02 -6.16 16.24
C PHE A 66 20.39 -4.82 16.62
N LEU A 67 21.04 -4.03 17.49
CA LEU A 67 20.51 -2.72 17.90
C LEU A 67 20.38 -1.74 16.73
N LEU A 68 21.27 -1.80 15.73
CA LEU A 68 21.17 -0.97 14.52
C LEU A 68 19.84 -1.21 13.79
N SER A 69 19.54 -2.45 13.46
CA SER A 69 18.30 -2.81 12.74
C SER A 69 17.06 -2.65 13.62
N LEU A 70 17.15 -2.99 14.90
CA LEU A 70 16.05 -2.86 15.85
C LEU A 70 15.65 -1.39 16.06
N SER A 71 16.62 -0.49 16.24
CA SER A 71 16.34 0.94 16.40
C SER A 71 15.65 1.54 15.18
N LEU A 72 16.06 1.14 13.95
CA LEU A 72 15.40 1.56 12.72
C LEU A 72 13.94 1.13 12.69
N LEU A 73 13.64 -0.13 13.01
CA LEU A 73 12.27 -0.66 13.05
C LEU A 73 11.41 0.04 14.12
N ILE A 74 11.97 0.33 15.29
CA ILE A 74 11.26 1.04 16.36
C ILE A 74 10.93 2.48 15.96
N VAL A 75 11.90 3.22 15.45
CA VAL A 75 11.72 4.62 15.05
C VAL A 75 10.72 4.74 13.88
N SER A 76 10.73 3.78 12.97
CA SER A 76 9.85 3.77 11.80
C SER A 76 8.57 2.96 11.98
N HIS A 77 8.19 2.59 13.20
CA HIS A 77 7.04 1.71 13.44
C HIS A 77 5.74 2.18 12.76
N SER A 78 5.52 3.49 12.67
CA SER A 78 4.36 4.06 11.99
C SER A 78 4.36 3.72 10.49
N ALA A 79 5.50 3.87 9.81
CA ALA A 79 5.64 3.51 8.40
C ALA A 79 5.53 1.99 8.19
N VAL A 80 6.08 1.20 9.11
CA VAL A 80 5.95 -0.27 9.09
C VAL A 80 4.49 -0.69 9.22
N ASN A 81 3.74 -0.09 10.15
CA ASN A 81 2.32 -0.36 10.34
C ASN A 81 1.44 0.02 9.14
N GLN A 82 1.81 1.04 8.37
CA GLN A 82 1.10 1.40 7.14
C GLN A 82 1.22 0.32 6.06
N VAL A 83 2.36 -0.36 6.02
CA VAL A 83 2.63 -1.41 5.03
C VAL A 83 2.13 -2.78 5.49
N PHE A 84 2.30 -3.09 6.77
CA PHE A 84 1.93 -4.38 7.37
C PHE A 84 0.76 -4.20 8.36
N THR A 85 -0.37 -3.70 7.84
CA THR A 85 -1.58 -3.56 8.66
C THR A 85 -2.18 -4.92 8.95
N LEU A 86 -2.23 -5.30 10.23
CA LEU A 86 -3.01 -6.46 10.66
C LEU A 86 -4.51 -6.12 10.62
N PRO A 87 -5.36 -6.98 10.06
CA PRO A 87 -6.79 -6.74 10.05
C PRO A 87 -7.31 -6.67 11.48
N HIS A 88 -7.79 -5.50 11.86
CA HIS A 88 -8.51 -5.32 13.13
C HIS A 88 -9.99 -5.47 12.86
N THR A 89 -10.56 -6.62 13.18
CA THR A 89 -12.01 -6.78 13.24
C THR A 89 -12.54 -5.97 14.41
N LYS A 90 -12.96 -4.74 14.14
CA LYS A 90 -13.80 -4.02 15.11
C LYS A 90 -15.20 -4.61 14.99
N HIS A 91 -15.65 -5.34 15.99
CA HIS A 91 -17.06 -5.72 16.10
C HIS A 91 -17.85 -4.43 16.30
N THR A 92 -18.64 -4.05 15.30
CA THR A 92 -19.63 -2.98 15.47
C THR A 92 -20.67 -3.47 16.46
N ALA A 93 -20.93 -2.72 17.51
CA ALA A 93 -21.98 -3.06 18.46
C ALA A 93 -23.32 -3.16 17.73
N ALA A 94 -24.10 -4.19 18.00
CA ALA A 94 -25.39 -4.39 17.37
C ALA A 94 -26.28 -3.15 17.62
N GLY A 95 -26.90 -2.62 16.53
CA GLY A 95 -27.78 -1.45 16.60
C GLY A 95 -27.11 -0.09 16.36
N GLN A 96 -25.81 -0.02 16.11
CA GLN A 96 -25.18 1.23 15.67
C GLN A 96 -25.45 1.48 14.17
N PRO A 97 -25.76 2.74 13.76
CA PRO A 97 -25.88 3.09 12.36
C PRO A 97 -24.53 2.83 11.66
N THR A 98 -24.57 2.14 10.53
CA THR A 98 -23.40 1.81 9.72
C THR A 98 -23.50 2.48 8.37
N ILE A 99 -22.36 2.94 7.82
CA ILE A 99 -22.24 3.41 6.45
C ILE A 99 -21.50 2.33 5.66
N LYS A 100 -22.10 1.88 4.57
CA LYS A 100 -21.51 0.89 3.67
C LYS A 100 -20.76 1.61 2.56
N ILE A 101 -19.47 1.41 2.46
CA ILE A 101 -18.61 2.04 1.45
C ILE A 101 -18.10 0.98 0.49
N LEU A 102 -18.32 1.17 -0.81
CA LEU A 102 -17.68 0.41 -1.87
C LEU A 102 -16.50 1.19 -2.43
N THR A 103 -15.32 0.57 -2.43
CA THR A 103 -14.16 1.08 -3.16
C THR A 103 -13.75 0.03 -4.20
N TYR A 104 -13.68 0.42 -5.48
CA TYR A 104 -13.51 -0.52 -6.57
C TYR A 104 -12.69 0.09 -7.71
N ASN A 105 -11.58 -0.56 -8.04
CA ASN A 105 -10.82 -0.24 -9.24
C ASN A 105 -11.48 -0.92 -10.44
N ILE A 106 -12.08 -0.11 -11.33
CA ILE A 106 -12.85 -0.59 -12.47
C ILE A 106 -12.04 -0.72 -13.76
N SER A 107 -10.74 -0.38 -13.74
CA SER A 107 -9.82 -0.51 -14.88
C SER A 107 -10.42 -0.03 -16.20
N LEU A 108 -10.91 1.23 -16.24
CA LEU A 108 -11.59 1.82 -17.41
C LEU A 108 -12.77 0.96 -17.92
N PHE A 109 -13.53 0.33 -17.00
CA PHE A 109 -14.59 -0.64 -17.31
C PHE A 109 -14.09 -1.87 -18.07
N GLY A 110 -12.84 -2.31 -17.80
CA GLY A 110 -12.23 -3.46 -18.47
C GLY A 110 -12.16 -3.30 -20.00
N GLY A 111 -11.92 -2.07 -20.48
CA GLY A 111 -11.98 -1.76 -21.90
C GLY A 111 -13.38 -1.86 -22.49
N GLN A 112 -14.42 -1.61 -21.71
CA GLN A 112 -15.87 -1.68 -22.01
C GLN A 112 -16.50 -3.08 -22.00
N LYS A 113 -15.71 -4.14 -22.00
CA LYS A 113 -16.25 -5.52 -22.03
C LYS A 113 -17.06 -5.86 -20.80
N HIS A 114 -16.75 -5.24 -19.67
CA HIS A 114 -17.37 -5.54 -18.36
C HIS A 114 -18.22 -4.38 -17.84
N PHE A 115 -18.63 -3.47 -18.70
CA PHE A 115 -19.41 -2.30 -18.29
C PHE A 115 -20.69 -2.68 -17.55
N ASP A 116 -21.51 -3.53 -18.18
CA ASP A 116 -22.80 -3.92 -17.61
C ASP A 116 -22.63 -4.73 -16.31
N ASP A 117 -21.62 -5.62 -16.25
CA ASP A 117 -21.32 -6.41 -15.07
C ASP A 117 -20.88 -5.52 -13.90
N ILE A 118 -20.05 -4.51 -14.18
CA ILE A 118 -19.57 -3.55 -13.16
C ILE A 118 -20.73 -2.70 -12.64
N ILE A 119 -21.59 -2.18 -13.53
CA ILE A 119 -22.78 -1.40 -13.13
C ILE A 119 -23.74 -2.29 -12.31
N ALA A 120 -23.97 -3.53 -12.73
CA ALA A 120 -24.79 -4.47 -11.99
C ALA A 120 -24.23 -4.74 -10.59
N LEU A 121 -22.92 -4.96 -10.48
CA LEU A 121 -22.24 -5.17 -9.20
C LEU A 121 -22.39 -3.97 -8.27
N ILE A 122 -22.19 -2.74 -8.79
CA ILE A 122 -22.35 -1.50 -8.01
C ILE A 122 -23.77 -1.41 -7.46
N LYS A 123 -24.77 -1.61 -8.32
CA LYS A 123 -26.20 -1.59 -7.91
C LYS A 123 -26.54 -2.69 -6.90
N GLN A 124 -26.04 -3.92 -7.13
CA GLN A 124 -26.28 -5.06 -6.23
C GLN A 124 -25.61 -4.87 -4.87
N THR A 125 -24.49 -4.18 -4.84
CA THR A 125 -23.76 -3.92 -3.58
C THR A 125 -24.58 -3.02 -2.66
N ASP A 126 -25.39 -2.12 -3.21
CA ASP A 126 -26.24 -1.18 -2.47
C ASP A 126 -25.45 -0.47 -1.35
N ALA A 127 -24.36 0.18 -1.75
CA ALA A 127 -23.48 0.91 -0.84
C ALA A 127 -23.96 2.36 -0.69
N ASP A 128 -23.82 2.94 0.50
CA ASP A 128 -24.16 4.36 0.74
C ASP A 128 -23.19 5.31 0.01
N ILE A 129 -21.92 4.88 -0.15
CA ILE A 129 -20.88 5.63 -0.84
C ILE A 129 -20.13 4.71 -1.78
N VAL A 130 -19.94 5.13 -3.04
CA VAL A 130 -19.18 4.39 -4.05
C VAL A 130 -17.99 5.23 -4.51
N CYS A 131 -16.78 4.69 -4.30
CA CYS A 131 -15.52 5.26 -4.73
C CYS A 131 -14.93 4.43 -5.86
N LEU A 132 -14.96 4.93 -7.10
CA LEU A 132 -14.42 4.24 -8.25
C LEU A 132 -13.02 4.75 -8.58
N GLN A 133 -12.04 3.84 -8.65
CA GLN A 133 -10.70 4.14 -9.14
C GLN A 133 -10.56 3.75 -10.62
N GLU A 134 -9.62 4.39 -11.29
CA GLU A 134 -9.42 4.27 -12.74
C GLU A 134 -10.72 4.48 -13.53
N PHE A 135 -11.53 5.45 -13.06
CA PHE A 135 -12.74 5.85 -13.74
C PHE A 135 -12.38 6.62 -15.02
N GLY A 136 -12.81 6.08 -16.15
CA GLY A 136 -12.54 6.68 -17.43
C GLY A 136 -13.01 5.79 -18.58
N PHE A 137 -12.74 6.25 -19.81
CA PHE A 137 -13.08 5.54 -21.03
C PHE A 137 -12.09 5.92 -22.14
N TYR A 138 -11.90 5.03 -23.10
CA TYR A 138 -11.05 5.31 -24.24
C TYR A 138 -11.72 6.28 -25.22
N ASN A 139 -10.93 7.15 -25.88
CA ASN A 139 -11.43 8.17 -26.82
C ASN A 139 -12.33 7.62 -27.94
N ASN A 140 -12.16 6.36 -28.35
CA ASN A 140 -12.97 5.68 -29.37
C ASN A 140 -14.10 4.81 -28.77
N SER A 141 -14.42 5.02 -27.49
CA SER A 141 -15.43 4.23 -26.82
C SER A 141 -16.85 4.76 -27.10
N GLN A 142 -17.83 3.87 -27.08
CA GLN A 142 -19.25 4.26 -27.08
C GLN A 142 -19.72 4.72 -25.70
N LEU A 143 -18.86 4.59 -24.68
CA LEU A 143 -19.10 5.06 -23.33
C LEU A 143 -18.73 6.54 -23.22
N SER A 144 -19.60 7.29 -22.58
CA SER A 144 -19.36 8.67 -22.16
C SER A 144 -19.65 8.78 -20.67
N GLN A 145 -19.11 9.80 -20.02
CA GLN A 145 -19.36 10.05 -18.60
C GLN A 145 -20.88 10.15 -18.34
N ASP A 146 -21.62 10.84 -19.19
CA ASP A 146 -23.07 11.00 -19.04
C ASP A 146 -23.83 9.68 -19.13
N LYS A 147 -23.43 8.77 -20.03
CA LYS A 147 -24.02 7.44 -20.13
C LYS A 147 -23.77 6.59 -18.87
N ILE A 148 -22.54 6.67 -18.34
CA ILE A 148 -22.18 5.94 -17.14
C ILE A 148 -22.98 6.46 -15.94
N LEU A 149 -23.02 7.78 -15.80
CA LEU A 149 -23.71 8.42 -14.70
C LEU A 149 -25.22 8.21 -14.77
N ALA A 150 -25.83 8.30 -15.97
CA ALA A 150 -27.26 8.02 -16.16
C ALA A 150 -27.67 6.63 -15.70
N GLN A 151 -26.77 5.63 -15.74
CA GLN A 151 -27.04 4.30 -15.20
C GLN A 151 -27.07 4.25 -13.68
N LEU A 152 -26.44 5.21 -13.01
CA LEU A 152 -26.26 5.24 -11.56
C LEU A 152 -27.09 6.32 -10.87
N ASP A 153 -27.59 7.32 -11.60
CA ASP A 153 -28.29 8.52 -11.05
C ASP A 153 -29.48 8.19 -10.14
N GLN A 154 -30.21 7.12 -10.44
CA GLN A 154 -31.35 6.72 -9.61
C GLN A 154 -30.94 6.17 -8.24
N HIS A 155 -29.71 5.60 -8.14
CA HIS A 155 -29.18 5.01 -6.91
C HIS A 155 -28.25 6.00 -6.19
N TYR A 156 -27.53 6.81 -6.94
CA TYR A 156 -26.50 7.73 -6.44
C TYR A 156 -26.71 9.15 -7.02
N PRO A 157 -27.68 9.90 -6.49
CA PRO A 157 -28.02 11.22 -7.01
C PRO A 157 -26.97 12.30 -6.73
N TYR A 158 -26.05 12.05 -5.80
CA TYR A 158 -24.99 12.99 -5.42
C TYR A 158 -23.64 12.52 -5.98
N ARG A 159 -22.81 13.48 -6.44
CA ARG A 159 -21.52 13.24 -7.09
C ARG A 159 -20.46 14.15 -6.49
#